data_4151c997d3989e6361a67f81c7f9ff89
#
_entry.id   4151c997d3989e6361a67f81c7f9ff89
#
_cell.length_a   1.000
_cell.length_b   1.000
_cell.length_c   1.000
_cell.angle_alpha   90.00
_cell.angle_beta   90.00
_cell.angle_gamma   90.00
#
_symmetry.space_group_name_H-M   'P 1'
#
loop_
_entity.id
_entity.type
_entity.pdbx_description
1 polymer ?
#
loop_
_entity_poly.entity_id
_entity_poly.type
_entity_poly.pdbx_seq_one_letter_code
_entity_poly.pdbx_strand_id
1 'polypeptide(L)'
;MTKSSCNGILCIWYLGRLFKKLQPEKGHVHLCVHGLFIIMKSFKTYDEQIDILSNSGLLPKYTDKLLLPNINGPAVFHIHNPFKPLISDRDIRMTIFKNSKPYVKDLLQTYGYYNIINQYNKPFLTNNEYINDIDFFKLFSIQQVDTRIKNLIFYPILQIEQRLKTCISYEFAKAYGPFDGDSIDCHYIEPYLNESNYTHNLKTKNNELKHELLIKRLKKIYKGSTYKPFVHYRTKHGHIPIWIFINKLSFGEMLHFYEVLKIQDNISSFFHMTPSQLRTCILFLNQVRNDCAHFSSFINQDYPKLKNKLPLLVNFIQTHSLISQDSITNIFKLLIVFKYLLPSNAFINFTQAIDNDVFSMIYSEYIPVISEYMQNVLMAPTQKSYKEKLDFLRNAKV
;
A
#
# COMPACT_ATOMS: atom_id res chain seq x y z
N MET A 1 -33.51 -29.55 -6.76
CA MET A 1 -32.98 -29.13 -5.43
C MET A 1 -32.05 -27.98 -5.66
N THR A 2 -32.55 -26.77 -5.42
CA THR A 2 -31.95 -25.49 -5.76
C THR A 2 -31.07 -24.98 -4.60
N LYS A 3 -29.78 -24.78 -4.84
CA LYS A 3 -28.88 -24.08 -3.92
C LYS A 3 -29.13 -22.58 -4.04
N SER A 4 -29.79 -22.00 -3.06
CA SER A 4 -29.88 -20.55 -2.92
C SER A 4 -28.58 -20.00 -2.32
N SER A 5 -27.90 -19.15 -3.07
CA SER A 5 -26.76 -18.36 -2.59
C SER A 5 -27.29 -17.22 -1.70
N CYS A 6 -27.13 -17.32 -0.38
CA CYS A 6 -27.35 -16.20 0.53
C CYS A 6 -26.23 -15.15 0.33
N ASN A 7 -26.61 -13.97 -0.12
CA ASN A 7 -25.72 -12.80 -0.19
C ASN A 7 -25.27 -12.41 1.22
N GLY A 8 -23.96 -12.31 1.45
CA GLY A 8 -23.34 -12.03 2.76
C GLY A 8 -23.82 -10.76 3.47
N ILE A 9 -24.40 -9.80 2.76
CA ILE A 9 -24.96 -8.55 3.31
C ILE A 9 -26.26 -8.81 4.09
N LEU A 10 -27.09 -9.77 3.66
CA LEU A 10 -28.32 -10.13 4.38
C LEU A 10 -28.03 -10.87 5.70
N CYS A 11 -26.96 -11.67 5.76
CA CYS A 11 -26.50 -12.31 6.99
C CYS A 11 -26.07 -11.30 8.05
N ILE A 12 -25.37 -10.24 7.67
CA ILE A 12 -24.91 -9.19 8.61
C ILE A 12 -26.11 -8.42 9.20
N TRP A 13 -27.14 -8.16 8.40
CA TRP A 13 -28.34 -7.43 8.85
C TRP A 13 -29.22 -8.28 9.79
N TYR A 14 -29.32 -9.57 9.56
CA TYR A 14 -30.07 -10.49 10.43
C TYR A 14 -29.33 -10.72 11.78
N LEU A 15 -28.01 -10.82 11.75
CA LEU A 15 -27.17 -10.90 12.95
C LEU A 15 -27.28 -9.64 13.82
N GLY A 16 -27.32 -8.44 13.22
CA GLY A 16 -27.46 -7.17 13.95
C GLY A 16 -28.79 -7.06 14.74
N ARG A 17 -29.86 -7.74 14.33
CA ARG A 17 -31.13 -7.79 15.06
C ARG A 17 -31.12 -8.80 16.21
N LEU A 18 -30.36 -9.89 16.09
CA LEU A 18 -30.20 -10.90 17.18
C LEU A 18 -29.30 -10.35 18.31
N PHE A 19 -28.28 -9.51 17.96
CA PHE A 19 -27.41 -8.90 18.96
C PHE A 19 -28.10 -7.94 19.95
N LYS A 20 -29.23 -7.34 19.59
CA LYS A 20 -30.00 -6.48 20.51
C LYS A 20 -30.67 -7.24 21.64
N LYS A 21 -30.70 -8.56 21.62
CA LYS A 21 -31.36 -9.41 22.62
C LYS A 21 -30.45 -10.17 23.58
N LEU A 22 -29.12 -10.12 23.36
CA LEU A 22 -28.14 -10.82 24.18
C LEU A 22 -27.28 -9.80 24.92
N GLN A 23 -27.43 -9.70 26.24
CA GLN A 23 -26.44 -8.98 27.06
C GLN A 23 -25.17 -9.84 27.15
N PRO A 24 -23.98 -9.28 26.82
CA PRO A 24 -22.75 -10.04 26.90
C PRO A 24 -22.32 -10.19 28.37
N GLU A 25 -22.37 -11.37 28.89
CA GLU A 25 -21.53 -11.73 30.03
C GLU A 25 -20.07 -11.74 29.60
N LYS A 26 -19.15 -11.35 30.50
CA LYS A 26 -17.70 -11.25 30.28
C LYS A 26 -17.15 -12.60 29.81
N GLY A 27 -16.92 -12.73 28.51
CA GLY A 27 -16.40 -13.96 27.91
C GLY A 27 -16.63 -14.00 26.40
N HIS A 28 -16.04 -14.94 25.74
CA HIS A 28 -16.20 -15.18 24.31
C HIS A 28 -17.68 -15.52 24.01
N VAL A 29 -18.32 -14.76 23.12
CA VAL A 29 -19.67 -15.08 22.66
C VAL A 29 -19.57 -16.18 21.60
N HIS A 30 -20.08 -17.36 21.90
CA HIS A 30 -20.18 -18.45 20.94
C HIS A 30 -21.55 -18.39 20.27
N LEU A 31 -21.54 -18.14 18.96
CA LEU A 31 -22.75 -18.26 18.12
C LEU A 31 -22.64 -19.56 17.32
N CYS A 32 -23.55 -20.49 17.58
CA CYS A 32 -23.69 -21.72 16.79
C CYS A 32 -24.72 -21.47 15.69
N VAL A 33 -24.28 -21.36 14.42
CA VAL A 33 -25.17 -21.34 13.25
C VAL A 33 -24.80 -22.54 12.39
N HIS A 34 -25.65 -23.54 12.35
CA HIS A 34 -25.47 -24.77 11.56
C HIS A 34 -24.13 -25.50 11.81
N GLY A 35 -23.74 -25.65 13.08
CA GLY A 35 -22.53 -26.39 13.44
C GLY A 35 -21.20 -25.62 13.22
N LEU A 36 -21.23 -24.36 12.83
CA LEU A 36 -20.06 -23.50 12.76
C LEU A 36 -19.98 -22.64 14.03
N PHE A 37 -18.93 -22.84 14.82
CA PHE A 37 -18.61 -21.94 15.94
C PHE A 37 -17.87 -20.72 15.44
N ILE A 38 -18.52 -19.55 15.47
CA ILE A 38 -17.86 -18.27 15.19
C ILE A 38 -17.37 -17.71 16.52
N ILE A 39 -16.06 -17.76 16.75
CA ILE A 39 -15.42 -17.11 17.90
C ILE A 39 -15.27 -15.64 17.56
N MET A 40 -16.09 -14.78 18.17
CA MET A 40 -15.94 -13.33 18.02
C MET A 40 -14.96 -12.82 19.05
N LYS A 41 -13.92 -12.11 18.60
CA LYS A 41 -13.01 -11.39 19.51
C LYS A 41 -13.78 -10.28 20.21
N SER A 42 -13.76 -10.28 21.56
CA SER A 42 -14.35 -9.22 22.36
C SER A 42 -13.58 -7.92 22.19
N PHE A 43 -14.28 -6.78 22.27
CA PHE A 43 -13.68 -5.47 22.38
C PHE A 43 -12.76 -5.42 23.61
N LYS A 44 -11.60 -4.76 23.48
CA LYS A 44 -10.63 -4.54 24.55
C LYS A 44 -10.39 -3.06 24.72
N THR A 45 -10.55 -2.56 25.93
CA THR A 45 -10.16 -1.19 26.31
C THR A 45 -8.64 -1.01 26.18
N TYR A 46 -8.16 0.22 26.14
CA TYR A 46 -6.71 0.48 26.07
C TYR A 46 -5.96 -0.06 27.29
N ASP A 47 -6.57 -0.04 28.47
CA ASP A 47 -5.96 -0.60 29.67
C ASP A 47 -5.87 -2.13 29.58
N GLU A 48 -6.91 -2.81 29.11
CA GLU A 48 -6.89 -4.25 28.82
C GLU A 48 -5.86 -4.61 27.72
N GLN A 49 -5.68 -3.74 26.71
CA GLN A 49 -4.66 -3.94 25.69
C GLN A 49 -3.24 -3.82 26.26
N ILE A 50 -3.00 -2.88 27.18
CA ILE A 50 -1.73 -2.74 27.89
C ILE A 50 -1.47 -3.96 28.77
N ASP A 51 -2.47 -4.47 29.46
CA ASP A 51 -2.35 -5.68 30.28
C ASP A 51 -1.99 -6.90 29.41
N ILE A 52 -2.60 -7.03 28.22
CA ILE A 52 -2.22 -8.06 27.24
C ILE A 52 -0.75 -7.93 26.81
N LEU A 53 -0.29 -6.72 26.50
CA LEU A 53 1.09 -6.46 26.11
C LEU A 53 2.09 -6.79 27.26
N SER A 54 1.72 -6.48 28.50
CA SER A 54 2.53 -6.82 29.68
C SER A 54 2.57 -8.32 29.93
N ASN A 55 1.44 -9.02 29.78
CA ASN A 55 1.36 -10.47 29.98
C ASN A 55 2.07 -11.25 28.85
N SER A 56 2.15 -10.68 27.65
CA SER A 56 2.89 -11.29 26.54
C SER A 56 4.40 -11.00 26.54
N GLY A 57 4.89 -10.25 27.53
CA GLY A 57 6.31 -9.88 27.63
C GLY A 57 6.72 -8.69 26.76
N LEU A 58 5.81 -8.10 25.96
CA LEU A 58 6.10 -6.93 25.12
C LEU A 58 6.26 -5.63 25.91
N LEU A 59 5.72 -5.56 27.12
CA LEU A 59 5.93 -4.46 28.04
C LEU A 59 6.42 -4.99 29.37
N PRO A 60 7.31 -4.25 30.07
CA PRO A 60 7.69 -4.60 31.44
C PRO A 60 6.45 -4.57 32.34
N LYS A 61 6.43 -5.40 33.37
CA LYS A 61 5.38 -5.31 34.39
C LYS A 61 5.50 -3.93 35.06
N TYR A 62 4.44 -3.13 34.95
CA TYR A 62 4.38 -1.83 35.59
C TYR A 62 4.38 -1.99 37.11
N THR A 63 5.41 -1.49 37.77
CA THR A 63 5.37 -1.24 39.20
C THR A 63 4.75 0.13 39.39
N ASP A 64 3.79 0.26 40.31
CA ASP A 64 3.08 1.53 40.61
C ASP A 64 3.97 2.64 41.19
N LYS A 65 5.28 2.39 41.31
CA LYS A 65 6.26 3.38 41.74
C LYS A 65 7.03 3.90 40.54
N LEU A 66 6.62 5.08 40.06
CA LEU A 66 7.41 5.91 39.18
C LEU A 66 8.68 6.36 39.92
N LEU A 67 9.80 5.68 39.69
CA LEU A 67 11.10 6.23 40.00
C LEU A 67 11.47 7.20 38.87
N LEU A 68 10.93 8.42 38.93
CA LEU A 68 11.39 9.52 38.09
C LEU A 68 12.78 9.94 38.61
N PRO A 69 13.84 9.94 37.79
CA PRO A 69 15.00 10.73 38.12
C PRO A 69 14.57 12.18 38.17
N ASN A 70 15.07 12.90 39.17
CA ASN A 70 14.74 14.28 39.43
C ASN A 70 15.23 15.16 38.28
N ILE A 71 14.41 15.36 37.26
CA ILE A 71 14.71 16.22 36.10
C ILE A 71 13.98 17.54 36.34
N ASN A 72 14.68 18.48 36.89
CA ASN A 72 14.23 19.90 37.00
C ASN A 72 14.21 20.52 35.59
N GLY A 73 13.06 20.51 34.96
CA GLY A 73 12.81 21.22 33.69
C GLY A 73 11.49 20.78 33.05
N PRO A 74 10.76 21.66 32.36
CA PRO A 74 9.53 21.30 31.67
C PRO A 74 9.85 20.33 30.57
N ALA A 75 9.24 19.13 30.62
CA ALA A 75 9.26 18.15 29.54
C ALA A 75 8.47 18.70 28.34
N VAL A 76 9.13 19.45 27.48
CA VAL A 76 8.53 19.94 26.24
C VAL A 76 8.55 18.77 25.26
N PHE A 77 7.38 18.15 25.12
CA PHE A 77 7.13 17.13 24.12
C PHE A 77 7.09 17.75 22.73
N HIS A 78 8.17 17.72 21.99
CA HIS A 78 8.14 17.90 20.55
C HIS A 78 7.85 16.55 19.86
N ILE A 79 6.62 16.08 20.03
CA ILE A 79 6.04 15.08 19.13
C ILE A 79 5.63 15.84 17.88
N HIS A 80 6.29 15.61 16.80
CA HIS A 80 6.08 16.06 15.43
C HIS A 80 7.17 16.98 14.85
N ASN A 81 8.31 16.37 14.62
CA ASN A 81 9.03 16.68 13.40
C ASN A 81 9.53 15.36 12.81
N PRO A 82 8.86 14.75 11.82
CA PRO A 82 9.31 13.53 11.18
C PRO A 82 10.64 13.71 10.43
N PHE A 83 11.17 14.93 10.34
CA PHE A 83 12.35 15.31 9.56
C PHE A 83 13.57 15.71 10.38
N LYS A 84 13.53 15.66 11.71
CA LYS A 84 14.75 15.89 12.52
C LYS A 84 15.38 14.54 12.91
N PRO A 85 16.71 14.38 12.71
CA PRO A 85 17.41 13.22 13.23
C PRO A 85 17.31 13.21 14.76
N LEU A 86 16.76 12.14 15.24
CA LEU A 86 16.47 11.87 16.64
C LEU A 86 17.76 11.40 17.31
N ILE A 87 18.60 12.28 17.83
CA ILE A 87 19.85 11.91 18.48
C ILE A 87 20.23 12.87 19.59
N SER A 88 20.59 12.36 20.67
CA SER A 88 21.62 12.44 21.71
C SER A 88 21.12 12.42 23.16
N ASP A 89 19.86 12.79 23.42
CA ASP A 89 19.27 12.70 24.77
C ASP A 89 18.25 11.55 24.88
N ARG A 90 18.28 10.63 23.92
CA ARG A 90 17.21 9.69 23.65
C ARG A 90 17.17 8.49 24.55
N ASP A 91 18.31 7.90 24.86
CA ASP A 91 18.34 6.65 25.63
C ASP A 91 17.81 6.84 27.05
N ILE A 92 18.10 7.98 27.66
CA ILE A 92 17.59 8.33 28.99
C ILE A 92 16.09 8.59 28.92
N ARG A 93 15.60 9.37 27.94
CA ARG A 93 14.17 9.68 27.78
C ARG A 93 13.37 8.45 27.37
N MET A 94 13.89 7.61 26.46
CA MET A 94 13.24 6.36 26.06
C MET A 94 13.14 5.37 27.21
N THR A 95 14.14 5.29 28.09
CA THR A 95 14.10 4.43 29.30
C THR A 95 13.04 4.92 30.29
N ILE A 96 12.90 6.24 30.45
CA ILE A 96 11.87 6.87 31.31
C ILE A 96 10.47 6.60 30.73
N PHE A 97 10.29 6.78 29.42
CA PHE A 97 8.99 6.60 28.76
C PHE A 97 8.60 5.13 28.56
N LYS A 98 9.57 4.21 28.41
CA LYS A 98 9.31 2.77 28.30
C LYS A 98 8.46 2.23 29.47
N ASN A 99 8.56 2.84 30.63
CA ASN A 99 7.83 2.46 31.84
C ASN A 99 6.54 3.25 32.08
N SER A 100 6.14 4.12 31.16
CA SER A 100 4.97 4.97 31.33
C SER A 100 3.73 4.40 30.66
N LYS A 101 2.83 3.82 31.46
CA LYS A 101 1.51 3.37 31.01
C LYS A 101 0.72 4.45 30.23
N PRO A 102 0.70 5.74 30.66
CA PRO A 102 0.04 6.79 29.91
C PRO A 102 0.62 7.02 28.51
N TYR A 103 1.92 6.93 28.33
CA TYR A 103 2.56 7.08 27.02
C TYR A 103 2.21 5.94 26.05
N VAL A 104 2.26 4.69 26.53
CA VAL A 104 1.82 3.54 25.72
C VAL A 104 0.35 3.69 25.36
N LYS A 105 -0.50 4.15 26.27
CA LYS A 105 -1.91 4.41 26.02
C LYS A 105 -2.11 5.46 24.93
N ASP A 106 -1.36 6.56 24.96
CA ASP A 106 -1.38 7.61 23.94
C ASP A 106 -0.98 7.07 22.56
N LEU A 107 0.08 6.24 22.49
CA LEU A 107 0.48 5.58 21.24
C LEU A 107 -0.61 4.63 20.71
N LEU A 108 -1.24 3.85 21.58
CA LEU A 108 -2.36 2.97 21.19
C LEU A 108 -3.58 3.76 20.73
N GLN A 109 -3.87 4.92 21.34
CA GLN A 109 -4.94 5.83 20.93
C GLN A 109 -4.67 6.47 19.57
N THR A 110 -3.41 6.83 19.31
CA THR A 110 -3.01 7.52 18.07
C THR A 110 -2.89 6.58 16.88
N TYR A 111 -2.27 5.43 17.07
CA TYR A 111 -1.92 4.52 15.97
C TYR A 111 -2.75 3.23 15.93
N GLY A 112 -3.36 2.85 17.05
CA GLY A 112 -4.14 1.61 17.19
C GLY A 112 -3.27 0.37 17.43
N TYR A 113 -3.77 -0.54 18.27
CA TYR A 113 -3.10 -1.80 18.62
C TYR A 113 -2.75 -2.64 17.38
N TYR A 114 -3.70 -2.79 16.45
CA TYR A 114 -3.51 -3.58 15.25
C TYR A 114 -2.35 -3.05 14.39
N ASN A 115 -2.28 -1.75 14.21
CA ASN A 115 -1.29 -1.11 13.34
C ASN A 115 0.13 -1.10 13.94
N ILE A 116 0.28 -1.19 15.26
CA ILE A 116 1.59 -1.28 15.91
C ILE A 116 2.02 -2.73 16.07
N ILE A 117 1.12 -3.61 16.50
CA ILE A 117 1.45 -4.98 16.89
C ILE A 117 1.20 -5.96 15.77
N ASN A 118 -0.07 -6.14 15.37
CA ASN A 118 -0.46 -7.26 14.50
C ASN A 118 0.14 -7.20 13.09
N GLN A 119 0.42 -5.99 12.59
CA GLN A 119 1.03 -5.84 11.27
C GLN A 119 2.53 -6.18 11.25
N TYR A 120 3.21 -6.15 12.41
CA TYR A 120 4.67 -6.27 12.46
C TYR A 120 5.19 -7.40 13.34
N ASN A 121 4.34 -8.04 14.16
CA ASN A 121 4.78 -9.06 15.13
C ASN A 121 5.12 -10.42 14.51
N LYS A 122 4.55 -10.76 13.35
CA LYS A 122 4.68 -12.10 12.75
C LYS A 122 6.14 -12.60 12.63
N PRO A 123 7.12 -11.79 12.19
CA PRO A 123 8.53 -12.24 12.12
C PRO A 123 9.17 -12.52 13.48
N PHE A 124 8.57 -12.06 14.58
CA PHE A 124 9.10 -12.14 15.94
C PHE A 124 8.33 -13.13 16.83
N LEU A 125 7.51 -13.98 16.21
CA LEU A 125 6.77 -15.03 16.91
C LEU A 125 7.32 -16.40 16.57
N THR A 126 7.60 -17.19 17.61
CA THR A 126 7.90 -18.63 17.52
C THR A 126 6.95 -19.37 18.44
N ASN A 127 6.17 -20.31 17.90
CA ASN A 127 5.15 -21.06 18.66
C ASN A 127 4.15 -20.16 19.43
N ASN A 128 3.77 -19.01 18.84
CA ASN A 128 2.92 -17.97 19.45
C ASN A 128 3.53 -17.22 20.64
N GLU A 129 4.82 -17.40 20.90
CA GLU A 129 5.55 -16.62 21.89
C GLU A 129 6.51 -15.66 21.20
N TYR A 130 6.72 -14.49 21.81
CA TYR A 130 7.65 -13.51 21.28
C TYR A 130 9.09 -13.97 21.55
N ILE A 131 9.94 -13.83 20.54
CA ILE A 131 11.38 -14.07 20.70
C ILE A 131 11.97 -13.07 21.69
N ASN A 132 13.07 -13.45 22.33
CA ASN A 132 13.82 -12.57 23.23
C ASN A 132 14.19 -11.26 22.50
N ASP A 133 14.33 -10.21 23.25
CA ASP A 133 14.72 -8.88 22.77
C ASP A 133 13.74 -8.12 21.88
N ILE A 134 12.52 -8.61 21.63
CA ILE A 134 11.46 -7.80 21.02
C ILE A 134 10.56 -7.17 22.10
N ASP A 135 10.28 -5.88 21.95
CA ASP A 135 9.37 -5.16 22.84
C ASP A 135 8.40 -4.26 22.02
N PHE A 136 7.40 -3.70 22.68
CA PHE A 136 6.42 -2.81 22.09
C PHE A 136 7.07 -1.64 21.31
N PHE A 137 8.12 -1.04 21.88
CA PHE A 137 8.78 0.12 21.27
C PHE A 137 9.61 -0.25 20.04
N LYS A 138 10.15 -1.46 20.00
CA LYS A 138 10.80 -1.98 18.79
C LYS A 138 9.80 -2.21 17.67
N LEU A 139 8.63 -2.80 17.95
CA LEU A 139 7.54 -2.94 16.97
C LEU A 139 7.03 -1.57 16.50
N PHE A 140 6.85 -0.62 17.41
CA PHE A 140 6.48 0.74 17.08
C PHE A 140 7.53 1.44 16.20
N SER A 141 8.81 1.21 16.47
CA SER A 141 9.89 1.78 15.64
C SER A 141 9.89 1.20 14.23
N ILE A 142 9.63 -0.11 14.07
CA ILE A 142 9.47 -0.74 12.74
C ILE A 142 8.28 -0.10 12.00
N GLN A 143 7.17 0.09 12.68
CA GLN A 143 5.99 0.77 12.11
C GLN A 143 6.32 2.20 11.67
N GLN A 144 7.13 2.95 12.44
CA GLN A 144 7.56 4.30 12.06
C GLN A 144 8.48 4.30 10.83
N VAL A 145 9.39 3.33 10.71
CA VAL A 145 10.24 3.15 9.52
C VAL A 145 9.39 2.82 8.30
N ASP A 146 8.47 1.87 8.42
CA ASP A 146 7.55 1.50 7.34
C ASP A 146 6.70 2.70 6.89
N THR A 147 6.23 3.50 7.84
CA THR A 147 5.49 4.74 7.54
C THR A 147 6.34 5.75 6.78
N ARG A 148 7.61 5.91 7.12
CA ARG A 148 8.54 6.76 6.35
C ARG A 148 8.74 6.26 4.94
N ILE A 149 8.97 4.96 4.77
CA ILE A 149 9.07 4.34 3.45
C ILE A 149 7.80 4.63 2.64
N LYS A 150 6.61 4.38 3.21
CA LYS A 150 5.32 4.65 2.55
C LYS A 150 5.17 6.11 2.11
N ASN A 151 5.54 7.06 2.95
CA ASN A 151 5.48 8.48 2.60
C ASN A 151 6.40 8.84 1.43
N LEU A 152 7.61 8.27 1.40
CA LEU A 152 8.55 8.49 0.29
C LEU A 152 8.08 7.88 -1.02
N ILE A 153 7.51 6.67 -1.00
CA ILE A 153 7.09 5.96 -2.21
C ILE A 153 5.75 6.44 -2.77
N PHE A 154 4.89 7.04 -1.95
CA PHE A 154 3.54 7.42 -2.35
C PHE A 154 3.54 8.48 -3.46
N TYR A 155 4.36 9.53 -3.34
CA TYR A 155 4.44 10.59 -4.34
C TYR A 155 4.97 10.10 -5.70
N PRO A 156 6.06 9.32 -5.80
CA PRO A 156 6.47 8.69 -7.06
C PRO A 156 5.37 7.82 -7.70
N ILE A 157 4.57 7.12 -6.91
CA ILE A 157 3.44 6.34 -7.46
C ILE A 157 2.40 7.26 -8.10
N LEU A 158 2.08 8.41 -7.50
CA LEU A 158 1.17 9.39 -8.09
C LEU A 158 1.75 9.98 -9.40
N GLN A 159 3.05 10.21 -9.47
CA GLN A 159 3.70 10.64 -10.72
C GLN A 159 3.57 9.58 -11.82
N ILE A 160 3.76 8.29 -11.47
CA ILE A 160 3.57 7.18 -12.41
C ILE A 160 2.11 7.08 -12.84
N GLU A 161 1.16 7.20 -11.91
CA GLU A 161 -0.28 7.22 -12.22
C GLU A 161 -0.60 8.30 -13.24
N GLN A 162 -0.10 9.51 -13.04
CA GLN A 162 -0.31 10.61 -13.97
C GLN A 162 0.34 10.35 -15.33
N ARG A 163 1.56 9.83 -15.34
CA ARG A 163 2.28 9.49 -16.58
C ARG A 163 1.56 8.41 -17.39
N LEU A 164 1.04 7.38 -16.71
CA LEU A 164 0.23 6.34 -17.33
C LEU A 164 -1.06 6.89 -17.91
N LYS A 165 -1.79 7.72 -17.17
CA LYS A 165 -3.01 8.37 -17.66
C LYS A 165 -2.74 9.23 -18.90
N THR A 166 -1.65 9.98 -18.91
CA THR A 166 -1.23 10.80 -20.06
C THR A 166 -0.90 9.92 -21.26
N CYS A 167 -0.10 8.87 -21.09
CA CYS A 167 0.26 7.96 -22.18
C CYS A 167 -0.98 7.24 -22.74
N ILE A 168 -1.83 6.68 -21.86
CA ILE A 168 -3.05 5.97 -22.27
C ILE A 168 -3.98 6.91 -23.04
N SER A 169 -4.23 8.13 -22.54
CA SER A 169 -5.13 9.07 -23.21
C SER A 169 -4.58 9.55 -24.57
N TYR A 170 -3.27 9.73 -24.67
CA TYR A 170 -2.63 10.10 -25.92
C TYR A 170 -2.74 9.00 -26.98
N GLU A 171 -2.33 7.78 -26.65
CA GLU A 171 -2.38 6.63 -27.57
C GLU A 171 -3.83 6.26 -27.93
N PHE A 172 -4.76 6.41 -26.98
CA PHE A 172 -6.17 6.18 -27.21
C PHE A 172 -6.75 7.22 -28.18
N ALA A 173 -6.48 8.51 -27.97
CA ALA A 173 -6.94 9.56 -28.87
C ALA A 173 -6.32 9.43 -30.26
N LYS A 174 -5.04 9.04 -30.37
CA LYS A 174 -4.37 8.78 -31.62
C LYS A 174 -4.97 7.62 -32.40
N ALA A 175 -5.39 6.55 -31.72
CA ALA A 175 -5.94 5.35 -32.36
C ALA A 175 -7.41 5.49 -32.75
N TYR A 176 -8.22 6.18 -31.93
CA TYR A 176 -9.67 6.23 -32.09
C TYR A 176 -10.21 7.65 -32.34
N GLY A 177 -9.32 8.60 -32.50
CA GLY A 177 -9.57 9.99 -32.83
C GLY A 177 -9.88 10.90 -31.64
N PRO A 178 -9.40 12.15 -31.66
CA PRO A 178 -10.23 13.22 -31.19
C PRO A 178 -11.39 13.38 -32.18
N PHE A 179 -12.53 13.77 -31.68
CA PHE A 179 -13.62 14.19 -32.56
C PHE A 179 -13.08 15.29 -33.52
N ASP A 180 -13.11 15.02 -34.82
CA ASP A 180 -12.53 15.88 -35.88
C ASP A 180 -13.62 16.57 -36.68
N GLY A 181 -14.67 17.04 -36.01
CA GLY A 181 -15.81 17.62 -36.71
C GLY A 181 -16.40 18.83 -36.01
N ASP A 182 -16.78 19.80 -36.80
CA ASP A 182 -17.46 21.01 -36.35
C ASP A 182 -18.93 20.77 -35.92
N SER A 183 -19.46 19.56 -36.10
CA SER A 183 -20.79 19.14 -35.67
C SER A 183 -20.82 17.79 -35.01
N ILE A 184 -21.27 17.74 -33.78
CA ILE A 184 -21.57 16.46 -33.09
C ILE A 184 -22.90 15.95 -33.67
N ASP A 185 -22.86 14.85 -34.41
CA ASP A 185 -24.06 14.11 -34.79
C ASP A 185 -24.81 13.66 -33.53
N CYS A 186 -26.12 13.65 -33.58
CA CYS A 186 -26.98 13.13 -32.50
C CYS A 186 -26.69 11.67 -32.11
N HIS A 187 -25.95 10.94 -32.95
CA HIS A 187 -25.51 9.57 -32.73
C HIS A 187 -24.06 9.47 -32.20
N TYR A 188 -23.38 10.59 -31.89
CA TYR A 188 -22.01 10.58 -31.38
C TYR A 188 -21.89 9.79 -30.06
N ILE A 189 -21.01 8.82 -30.05
CA ILE A 189 -20.65 8.06 -28.86
C ILE A 189 -19.18 8.32 -28.59
N GLU A 190 -18.86 8.75 -27.37
CA GLU A 190 -17.47 8.88 -26.93
C GLU A 190 -16.68 7.60 -27.23
N PRO A 191 -15.49 7.66 -27.87
CA PRO A 191 -14.73 6.47 -28.25
C PRO A 191 -14.47 5.50 -27.10
N TYR A 192 -14.27 6.02 -25.88
CA TYR A 192 -14.09 5.18 -24.68
C TYR A 192 -15.40 4.53 -24.15
N LEU A 193 -16.56 4.85 -24.73
CA LEU A 193 -17.83 4.17 -24.47
C LEU A 193 -18.22 3.20 -25.60
N ASN A 194 -17.42 3.15 -26.68
CA ASN A 194 -17.65 2.27 -27.81
C ASN A 194 -17.01 0.91 -27.57
N GLU A 195 -17.83 -0.13 -27.58
CA GLU A 195 -17.40 -1.52 -27.32
C GLU A 195 -16.37 -2.04 -28.33
N SER A 196 -16.44 -1.58 -29.58
CA SER A 196 -15.51 -2.01 -30.64
C SER A 196 -14.02 -1.73 -30.34
N ASN A 197 -13.72 -0.79 -29.42
CA ASN A 197 -12.37 -0.39 -29.06
C ASN A 197 -11.73 -1.31 -28.00
N TYR A 198 -12.47 -2.31 -27.52
CA TYR A 198 -12.05 -3.21 -26.46
C TYR A 198 -11.92 -4.66 -26.89
N THR A 199 -11.17 -5.43 -26.12
CA THR A 199 -11.03 -6.88 -26.30
C THR A 199 -12.20 -7.59 -25.62
N HIS A 200 -12.91 -8.46 -26.37
CA HIS A 200 -14.17 -9.06 -25.93
C HIS A 200 -14.03 -10.44 -25.26
N ASN A 201 -12.84 -11.04 -25.25
CA ASN A 201 -12.63 -12.40 -24.74
C ASN A 201 -12.22 -12.48 -23.29
N LEU A 202 -11.99 -11.34 -22.62
CA LEU A 202 -11.53 -11.31 -21.24
C LEU A 202 -12.70 -11.39 -20.26
N LYS A 203 -12.64 -12.36 -19.34
CA LYS A 203 -13.67 -12.62 -18.34
C LYS A 203 -13.14 -12.41 -16.92
N THR A 204 -14.05 -12.08 -16.00
CA THR A 204 -13.81 -12.09 -14.56
C THR A 204 -13.86 -13.52 -14.01
N LYS A 205 -13.55 -13.69 -12.71
CA LYS A 205 -13.72 -14.96 -12.00
C LYS A 205 -15.18 -15.44 -12.01
N ASN A 206 -16.14 -14.53 -12.09
CA ASN A 206 -17.58 -14.84 -12.16
C ASN A 206 -18.09 -15.02 -13.60
N ASN A 207 -17.20 -15.19 -14.57
CA ASN A 207 -17.51 -15.38 -15.99
C ASN A 207 -18.18 -14.19 -16.69
N GLU A 208 -18.17 -13.00 -16.10
CA GLU A 208 -18.67 -11.75 -16.69
C GLU A 208 -17.63 -11.15 -17.64
N LEU A 209 -18.03 -10.51 -18.73
CA LEU A 209 -17.13 -9.86 -19.68
C LEU A 209 -16.55 -8.57 -19.08
N LYS A 210 -15.23 -8.48 -19.02
CA LYS A 210 -14.54 -7.34 -18.38
C LYS A 210 -14.83 -6.02 -19.07
N HIS A 211 -14.91 -5.99 -20.40
CA HIS A 211 -15.18 -4.76 -21.15
C HIS A 211 -16.62 -4.24 -20.90
N GLU A 212 -17.62 -5.12 -20.78
CA GLU A 212 -19.01 -4.71 -20.46
C GLU A 212 -19.10 -4.07 -19.07
N LEU A 213 -18.48 -4.70 -18.08
CA LEU A 213 -18.42 -4.15 -16.72
C LEU A 213 -17.72 -2.79 -16.70
N LEU A 214 -16.61 -2.69 -17.42
CA LEU A 214 -15.90 -1.42 -17.56
C LEU A 214 -16.79 -0.35 -18.19
N ILE A 215 -17.38 -0.60 -19.36
CA ILE A 215 -18.23 0.38 -20.07
C ILE A 215 -19.40 0.81 -19.20
N LYS A 216 -20.04 -0.13 -18.51
CA LYS A 216 -21.09 0.19 -17.53
C LYS A 216 -20.60 1.18 -16.46
N ARG A 217 -19.39 0.98 -15.96
CA ARG A 217 -18.75 1.87 -14.98
C ARG A 217 -18.42 3.23 -15.59
N LEU A 218 -17.82 3.26 -16.79
CA LEU A 218 -17.49 4.50 -17.50
C LEU A 218 -18.75 5.33 -17.80
N LYS A 219 -19.84 4.68 -18.28
CA LYS A 219 -21.15 5.33 -18.48
C LYS A 219 -21.69 5.96 -17.20
N LYS A 220 -21.53 5.28 -16.04
CA LYS A 220 -21.95 5.83 -14.74
C LYS A 220 -21.13 7.07 -14.36
N ILE A 221 -19.79 7.03 -14.56
CA ILE A 221 -18.91 8.18 -14.32
C ILE A 221 -19.25 9.34 -15.26
N TYR A 222 -19.43 9.05 -16.54
CA TYR A 222 -19.77 10.03 -17.57
C TYR A 222 -21.06 10.79 -17.23
N LYS A 223 -22.13 10.07 -16.89
CA LYS A 223 -23.45 10.64 -16.63
C LYS A 223 -23.56 11.32 -15.26
N GLY A 224 -23.01 10.69 -14.23
CA GLY A 224 -23.25 11.07 -12.83
C GLY A 224 -22.24 12.06 -12.24
N SER A 225 -21.19 12.44 -12.98
CA SER A 225 -20.13 13.28 -12.41
C SER A 225 -20.47 14.75 -12.41
N THR A 226 -20.39 15.38 -11.23
CA THR A 226 -20.46 16.84 -11.02
C THR A 226 -19.06 17.48 -11.06
N TYR A 227 -18.04 16.76 -11.46
CA TYR A 227 -16.67 17.24 -11.61
C TYR A 227 -16.62 18.43 -12.58
N LYS A 228 -16.13 19.59 -12.11
CA LYS A 228 -16.18 20.86 -12.86
C LYS A 228 -15.66 20.76 -14.30
N PRO A 229 -14.50 20.11 -14.59
CA PRO A 229 -14.06 19.92 -15.97
C PRO A 229 -15.07 19.17 -16.84
N PHE A 230 -15.73 18.11 -16.31
CA PHE A 230 -16.76 17.37 -17.07
C PHE A 230 -17.96 18.24 -17.40
N VAL A 231 -18.44 19.00 -16.42
CA VAL A 231 -19.56 19.93 -16.64
C VAL A 231 -19.17 20.95 -17.70
N HIS A 232 -17.99 21.55 -17.61
CA HIS A 232 -17.49 22.51 -18.58
C HIS A 232 -17.45 21.92 -20.00
N TYR A 233 -16.80 20.77 -20.18
CA TYR A 233 -16.67 20.17 -21.51
C TYR A 233 -18.02 19.73 -22.09
N ARG A 234 -18.94 19.17 -21.31
CA ARG A 234 -20.29 18.83 -21.76
C ARG A 234 -21.08 20.04 -22.19
N THR A 235 -21.03 21.14 -21.43
CA THR A 235 -21.83 22.34 -21.70
C THR A 235 -21.26 23.21 -22.83
N LYS A 236 -19.91 23.25 -22.96
CA LYS A 236 -19.26 24.08 -23.97
C LYS A 236 -18.95 23.37 -25.27
N HIS A 237 -18.65 22.05 -25.20
CA HIS A 237 -18.17 21.27 -26.35
C HIS A 237 -19.08 20.08 -26.69
N GLY A 238 -20.10 19.80 -25.90
CA GLY A 238 -21.02 18.66 -26.12
C GLY A 238 -20.44 17.27 -25.82
N HIS A 239 -19.16 17.15 -25.53
CA HIS A 239 -18.46 15.91 -25.28
C HIS A 239 -17.41 16.06 -24.18
N ILE A 240 -16.85 14.92 -23.67
CA ILE A 240 -15.76 14.91 -22.70
C ILE A 240 -14.59 14.12 -23.29
N PRO A 241 -13.50 14.76 -23.75
CA PRO A 241 -12.38 14.05 -24.36
C PRO A 241 -11.68 13.14 -23.36
N ILE A 242 -11.04 12.07 -23.86
CA ILE A 242 -10.39 11.04 -23.03
C ILE A 242 -9.34 11.62 -22.07
N TRP A 243 -8.57 12.65 -22.47
CA TRP A 243 -7.54 13.27 -21.62
C TRP A 243 -8.12 14.09 -20.46
N ILE A 244 -9.41 14.42 -20.50
CA ILE A 244 -10.14 14.97 -19.37
C ILE A 244 -10.80 13.84 -18.56
N PHE A 245 -11.42 12.88 -19.27
CA PHE A 245 -12.17 11.79 -18.66
C PHE A 245 -11.30 10.88 -17.78
N ILE A 246 -10.10 10.51 -18.26
CA ILE A 246 -9.20 9.57 -17.59
C ILE A 246 -8.75 10.05 -16.20
N ASN A 247 -8.70 11.39 -15.99
CA ASN A 247 -8.30 11.95 -14.69
C ASN A 247 -9.31 11.63 -13.57
N LYS A 248 -10.54 11.26 -13.92
CA LYS A 248 -11.56 10.86 -12.96
C LYS A 248 -11.48 9.39 -12.57
N LEU A 249 -10.74 8.58 -13.32
CA LEU A 249 -10.54 7.19 -13.00
C LEU A 249 -9.55 7.05 -11.84
N SER A 250 -9.90 6.22 -10.85
CA SER A 250 -8.95 5.75 -9.84
C SER A 250 -7.85 4.89 -10.49
N PHE A 251 -6.75 4.65 -9.77
CA PHE A 251 -5.65 3.83 -10.29
C PHE A 251 -6.12 2.41 -10.66
N GLY A 252 -7.00 1.82 -9.84
CA GLY A 252 -7.59 0.51 -10.14
C GLY A 252 -8.51 0.52 -11.36
N GLU A 253 -9.33 1.56 -11.54
CA GLU A 253 -10.17 1.72 -12.74
C GLU A 253 -9.32 1.94 -14.00
N MET A 254 -8.22 2.69 -13.90
CA MET A 254 -7.25 2.84 -14.99
C MET A 254 -6.60 1.50 -15.35
N LEU A 255 -6.25 0.65 -14.37
CA LEU A 255 -5.75 -0.70 -14.63
C LEU A 255 -6.79 -1.54 -15.42
N HIS A 256 -8.06 -1.54 -14.98
CA HIS A 256 -9.12 -2.25 -15.70
C HIS A 256 -9.35 -1.69 -17.10
N PHE A 257 -9.23 -0.38 -17.28
CA PHE A 257 -9.29 0.25 -18.59
C PHE A 257 -8.15 -0.23 -19.48
N TYR A 258 -6.91 -0.19 -18.99
CA TYR A 258 -5.74 -0.69 -19.72
C TYR A 258 -5.87 -2.16 -20.10
N GLU A 259 -6.35 -3.03 -19.18
CA GLU A 259 -6.45 -4.49 -19.39
C GLU A 259 -7.29 -4.91 -20.61
N VAL A 260 -8.27 -4.12 -20.98
CA VAL A 260 -9.21 -4.47 -22.06
C VAL A 260 -8.98 -3.67 -23.33
N LEU A 261 -8.04 -2.72 -23.37
CA LEU A 261 -7.72 -1.95 -24.57
C LEU A 261 -7.08 -2.83 -25.66
N LYS A 262 -7.46 -2.62 -26.92
CA LYS A 262 -6.80 -3.25 -28.08
C LYS A 262 -5.42 -2.69 -28.37
N ILE A 263 -5.13 -1.48 -27.91
CA ILE A 263 -3.88 -0.72 -28.17
C ILE A 263 -2.83 -0.87 -27.06
N GLN A 264 -2.87 -1.96 -26.31
CA GLN A 264 -1.93 -2.20 -25.21
C GLN A 264 -0.46 -2.16 -25.63
N ASP A 265 -0.15 -2.66 -26.83
CA ASP A 265 1.22 -2.67 -27.39
C ASP A 265 1.77 -1.25 -27.55
N ASN A 266 0.97 -0.31 -28.08
CA ASN A 266 1.37 1.08 -28.24
C ASN A 266 1.71 1.73 -26.90
N ILE A 267 0.87 1.48 -25.88
CA ILE A 267 1.04 2.03 -24.53
C ILE A 267 2.27 1.41 -23.85
N SER A 268 2.42 0.09 -23.93
CA SER A 268 3.51 -0.61 -23.25
C SER A 268 4.87 -0.34 -23.87
N SER A 269 4.94 -0.16 -25.18
CA SER A 269 6.18 0.19 -25.89
C SER A 269 6.77 1.54 -25.45
N PHE A 270 5.93 2.51 -25.05
CA PHE A 270 6.37 3.78 -24.47
C PHE A 270 7.20 3.58 -23.19
N PHE A 271 6.96 2.49 -22.47
CA PHE A 271 7.70 2.11 -21.26
C PHE A 271 8.75 1.02 -21.51
N HIS A 272 9.07 0.71 -22.77
CA HIS A 272 9.98 -0.39 -23.15
C HIS A 272 9.58 -1.75 -22.55
N MET A 273 8.28 -2.03 -22.49
CA MET A 273 7.70 -3.24 -21.92
C MET A 273 6.74 -3.93 -22.90
N THR A 274 6.49 -5.22 -22.66
CA THR A 274 5.34 -5.91 -23.24
C THR A 274 4.05 -5.55 -22.49
N PRO A 275 2.87 -5.70 -23.09
CA PRO A 275 1.59 -5.46 -22.42
C PRO A 275 1.45 -6.18 -21.08
N SER A 276 1.89 -7.43 -21.04
CA SER A 276 1.82 -8.26 -19.84
C SER A 276 2.77 -7.80 -18.73
N GLN A 277 3.96 -7.30 -19.09
CA GLN A 277 4.91 -6.72 -18.13
C GLN A 277 4.36 -5.43 -17.54
N LEU A 278 3.88 -4.52 -18.38
CA LEU A 278 3.30 -3.25 -17.91
C LEU A 278 2.07 -3.49 -17.03
N ARG A 279 1.17 -4.41 -17.44
CA ARG A 279 0.00 -4.79 -16.63
C ARG A 279 0.41 -5.25 -15.23
N THR A 280 1.44 -6.10 -15.13
CA THR A 280 1.90 -6.63 -13.85
C THR A 280 2.49 -5.52 -12.96
N CYS A 281 3.23 -4.57 -13.55
CA CYS A 281 3.76 -3.41 -12.83
C CYS A 281 2.63 -2.51 -12.32
N ILE A 282 1.61 -2.24 -13.14
CA ILE A 282 0.45 -1.41 -12.72
C ILE A 282 -0.33 -2.13 -11.60
N LEU A 283 -0.52 -3.44 -11.69
CA LEU A 283 -1.20 -4.23 -10.65
C LEU A 283 -0.44 -4.16 -9.32
N PHE A 284 0.88 -4.35 -9.36
CA PHE A 284 1.76 -4.24 -8.20
C PHE A 284 1.66 -2.83 -7.56
N LEU A 285 1.80 -1.78 -8.37
CA LEU A 285 1.74 -0.40 -7.88
C LEU A 285 0.37 -0.02 -7.34
N ASN A 286 -0.73 -0.52 -7.93
CA ASN A 286 -2.08 -0.27 -7.42
C ASN A 286 -2.25 -0.82 -6.01
N GLN A 287 -1.70 -2.00 -5.72
CA GLN A 287 -1.75 -2.57 -4.39
C GLN A 287 -0.86 -1.79 -3.42
N VAL A 288 0.39 -1.51 -3.79
CA VAL A 288 1.30 -0.69 -2.96
C VAL A 288 0.67 0.67 -2.64
N ARG A 289 0.08 1.34 -3.64
CA ARG A 289 -0.60 2.63 -3.46
C ARG A 289 -1.74 2.54 -2.45
N ASN A 290 -2.53 1.48 -2.52
CA ASN A 290 -3.65 1.28 -1.60
C ASN A 290 -3.14 1.01 -0.17
N ASP A 291 -2.11 0.20 -0.01
CA ASP A 291 -1.52 -0.07 1.31
C ASP A 291 -0.91 1.20 1.93
N CYS A 292 -0.26 2.05 1.12
CA CYS A 292 0.19 3.37 1.59
C CYS A 292 -0.97 4.25 2.04
N ALA A 293 -2.07 4.29 1.28
CA ALA A 293 -3.23 5.12 1.59
C ALA A 293 -4.04 4.63 2.80
N HIS A 294 -4.03 3.32 3.07
CA HIS A 294 -4.79 2.70 4.15
C HIS A 294 -3.95 2.28 5.36
N PHE A 295 -2.71 2.76 5.44
CA PHE A 295 -1.78 2.48 6.55
C PHE A 295 -1.48 0.99 6.78
N SER A 296 -1.69 0.13 5.75
CA SER A 296 -1.24 -1.26 5.80
C SER A 296 0.29 -1.33 5.75
N SER A 297 0.89 -2.40 6.30
CA SER A 297 2.35 -2.56 6.25
C SER A 297 2.81 -2.76 4.80
N PHE A 298 3.82 -2.01 4.36
CA PHE A 298 4.47 -2.20 3.07
C PHE A 298 5.55 -3.29 3.15
N ILE A 299 6.32 -3.30 4.23
CA ILE A 299 7.48 -4.21 4.34
C ILE A 299 7.09 -5.66 4.52
N ASN A 300 5.96 -5.94 5.19
CA ASN A 300 5.49 -7.30 5.51
C ASN A 300 4.38 -7.82 4.59
N GLN A 301 4.00 -7.06 3.56
CA GLN A 301 2.90 -7.45 2.68
C GLN A 301 3.38 -8.38 1.57
N ASP A 302 2.55 -9.39 1.25
CA ASP A 302 2.75 -10.23 0.09
C ASP A 302 2.16 -9.56 -1.16
N TYR A 303 3.01 -8.96 -1.96
CA TYR A 303 2.60 -8.34 -3.23
C TYR A 303 2.58 -9.35 -4.38
N PRO A 304 1.76 -9.08 -5.43
CA PRO A 304 1.75 -9.89 -6.63
C PRO A 304 3.15 -10.03 -7.20
N LYS A 305 3.51 -11.26 -7.60
CA LYS A 305 4.78 -11.52 -8.26
C LYS A 305 4.86 -10.72 -9.56
N LEU A 306 6.01 -10.11 -9.81
CA LEU A 306 6.31 -9.48 -11.09
C LEU A 306 6.47 -10.59 -12.14
N LYS A 307 5.36 -10.98 -12.75
CA LYS A 307 5.33 -12.03 -13.79
C LYS A 307 5.99 -11.51 -15.07
N ASN A 308 6.40 -12.44 -15.93
CA ASN A 308 6.97 -12.15 -17.26
C ASN A 308 8.29 -11.39 -17.23
N LYS A 309 9.24 -11.90 -16.44
CA LYS A 309 10.69 -11.63 -16.49
C LYS A 309 11.04 -10.25 -17.04
N LEU A 310 10.79 -9.19 -16.28
CA LEU A 310 11.36 -7.88 -16.59
C LEU A 310 12.88 -8.05 -16.76
N PRO A 311 13.49 -7.61 -17.87
CA PRO A 311 14.94 -7.80 -18.10
C PRO A 311 15.78 -7.31 -16.93
N LEU A 312 15.48 -6.14 -16.38
CA LEU A 312 16.19 -5.59 -15.21
C LEU A 312 16.02 -6.47 -13.96
N LEU A 313 14.84 -7.09 -13.76
CA LEU A 313 14.61 -8.02 -12.65
C LEU A 313 15.49 -9.28 -12.81
N VAL A 314 15.57 -9.83 -14.01
CA VAL A 314 16.42 -10.99 -14.31
C VAL A 314 17.89 -10.65 -14.09
N ASN A 315 18.35 -9.52 -14.62
CA ASN A 315 19.73 -9.05 -14.45
C ASN A 315 20.06 -8.80 -12.98
N PHE A 316 19.12 -8.20 -12.21
CA PHE A 316 19.30 -7.99 -10.76
C PHE A 316 19.47 -9.30 -10.02
N ILE A 317 18.63 -10.31 -10.31
CA ILE A 317 18.72 -11.66 -9.72
C ILE A 317 20.09 -12.28 -10.03
N GLN A 318 20.52 -12.26 -11.27
CA GLN A 318 21.78 -12.86 -11.71
C GLN A 318 23.00 -12.16 -11.09
N THR A 319 23.04 -10.82 -11.16
CA THR A 319 24.16 -10.03 -10.65
C THR A 319 24.37 -10.19 -9.14
N HIS A 320 23.27 -10.35 -8.39
CA HIS A 320 23.34 -10.49 -6.93
C HIS A 320 23.20 -11.94 -6.45
N SER A 321 23.34 -12.93 -7.35
CA SER A 321 23.32 -14.37 -7.04
C SER A 321 22.10 -14.79 -6.22
N LEU A 322 20.94 -14.24 -6.52
CA LEU A 322 19.68 -14.55 -5.83
C LEU A 322 19.07 -15.85 -6.40
N ILE A 323 18.44 -16.64 -5.55
CA ILE A 323 17.82 -17.92 -5.96
C ILE A 323 16.61 -17.67 -6.87
N SER A 324 15.78 -16.67 -6.57
CA SER A 324 14.57 -16.35 -7.32
C SER A 324 14.09 -14.93 -7.03
N GLN A 325 13.03 -14.49 -7.73
CA GLN A 325 12.37 -13.21 -7.41
C GLN A 325 11.74 -13.19 -6.00
N ASP A 326 11.46 -14.34 -5.40
CA ASP A 326 10.91 -14.42 -4.04
C ASP A 326 11.95 -14.03 -2.98
N SER A 327 13.23 -14.11 -3.33
CA SER A 327 14.33 -13.61 -2.51
C SER A 327 14.49 -12.08 -2.58
N ILE A 328 13.74 -11.40 -3.47
CA ILE A 328 13.80 -9.94 -3.60
C ILE A 328 12.73 -9.32 -2.71
N THR A 329 13.13 -8.40 -1.85
CA THR A 329 12.21 -7.68 -0.96
C THR A 329 11.35 -6.66 -1.72
N ASN A 330 10.26 -6.24 -1.09
CA ASN A 330 9.30 -5.33 -1.68
C ASN A 330 9.92 -4.01 -2.14
N ILE A 331 10.90 -3.51 -1.39
CA ILE A 331 11.58 -2.25 -1.75
C ILE A 331 12.37 -2.36 -3.05
N PHE A 332 13.10 -3.45 -3.26
CA PHE A 332 13.85 -3.64 -4.51
C PHE A 332 12.94 -4.00 -5.69
N LYS A 333 11.85 -4.74 -5.47
CA LYS A 333 10.79 -4.91 -6.48
C LYS A 333 10.22 -3.56 -6.92
N LEU A 334 9.94 -2.69 -5.94
CA LEU A 334 9.44 -1.34 -6.21
C LEU A 334 10.46 -0.48 -6.97
N LEU A 335 11.73 -0.50 -6.56
CA LEU A 335 12.81 0.22 -7.24
C LEU A 335 12.95 -0.21 -8.71
N ILE A 336 12.86 -1.51 -8.99
CA ILE A 336 12.89 -2.04 -10.35
C ILE A 336 11.70 -1.52 -11.16
N VAL A 337 10.49 -1.57 -10.60
CA VAL A 337 9.28 -1.04 -11.28
C VAL A 337 9.40 0.47 -11.50
N PHE A 338 9.90 1.22 -10.53
CA PHE A 338 10.11 2.66 -10.64
C PHE A 338 11.13 3.01 -11.71
N LYS A 339 12.19 2.22 -11.89
CA LYS A 339 13.20 2.43 -12.93
C LYS A 339 12.59 2.41 -14.33
N TYR A 340 11.58 1.58 -14.58
CA TYR A 340 10.87 1.55 -15.86
C TYR A 340 9.85 2.68 -16.00
N LEU A 341 9.14 3.01 -14.94
CA LEU A 341 7.93 3.83 -15.05
C LEU A 341 8.14 5.31 -14.69
N LEU A 342 9.16 5.64 -13.90
CA LEU A 342 9.53 7.04 -13.63
C LEU A 342 10.42 7.63 -14.72
N PRO A 343 10.37 8.94 -14.94
CA PRO A 343 11.44 9.65 -15.64
C PRO A 343 12.78 9.46 -14.91
N SER A 344 13.89 9.42 -15.67
CA SER A 344 15.22 9.13 -15.11
C SER A 344 15.63 10.06 -13.97
N ASN A 345 15.37 11.36 -14.10
CA ASN A 345 15.65 12.35 -13.05
C ASN A 345 14.79 12.12 -11.79
N ALA A 346 13.51 11.79 -11.95
CA ALA A 346 12.64 11.50 -10.83
C ALA A 346 13.07 10.22 -10.09
N PHE A 347 13.53 9.19 -10.83
CA PHE A 347 14.08 7.98 -10.23
C PHE A 347 15.37 8.25 -9.44
N ILE A 348 16.30 9.07 -9.99
CA ILE A 348 17.52 9.46 -9.28
C ILE A 348 17.19 10.21 -7.99
N ASN A 349 16.32 11.23 -8.06
CA ASN A 349 15.91 12.00 -6.88
C ASN A 349 15.25 11.11 -5.82
N PHE A 350 14.39 10.19 -6.24
CA PHE A 350 13.77 9.24 -5.32
C PHE A 350 14.80 8.33 -4.64
N THR A 351 15.76 7.79 -5.39
CA THR A 351 16.78 6.92 -4.82
C THR A 351 17.74 7.66 -3.89
N GLN A 352 17.98 8.96 -4.12
CA GLN A 352 18.72 9.81 -3.18
C GLN A 352 17.94 10.07 -1.89
N ALA A 353 16.64 10.36 -2.01
CA ALA A 353 15.79 10.57 -0.84
C ALA A 353 15.71 9.31 0.04
N ILE A 354 15.53 8.13 -0.57
CA ILE A 354 15.49 6.87 0.19
C ILE A 354 16.84 6.59 0.87
N ASP A 355 17.95 6.84 0.19
CA ASP A 355 19.31 6.69 0.75
C ASP A 355 19.49 7.58 2.00
N ASN A 356 19.14 8.85 1.89
CA ASN A 356 19.32 9.82 2.96
C ASN A 356 18.35 9.60 4.13
N ASP A 357 17.09 9.31 3.87
CA ASP A 357 16.04 9.33 4.90
C ASP A 357 15.80 7.97 5.57
N VAL A 358 15.97 6.87 4.82
CA VAL A 358 15.66 5.53 5.33
C VAL A 358 16.94 4.78 5.69
N PHE A 359 17.89 4.74 4.77
CA PHE A 359 19.06 3.88 4.94
C PHE A 359 20.06 4.45 5.93
N SER A 360 20.28 5.78 5.92
CA SER A 360 21.09 6.43 6.94
C SER A 360 20.56 6.14 8.37
N MET A 361 19.24 6.04 8.52
CA MET A 361 18.62 5.73 9.80
C MET A 361 18.79 4.26 10.19
N ILE A 362 18.64 3.33 9.25
CA ILE A 362 18.73 1.89 9.50
C ILE A 362 20.16 1.46 9.83
N TYR A 363 21.15 2.05 9.18
CA TYR A 363 22.57 1.78 9.42
C TYR A 363 23.20 2.66 10.48
N SER A 364 22.47 3.60 11.09
CA SER A 364 22.94 4.30 12.28
C SER A 364 22.87 3.35 13.48
N GLU A 365 23.90 3.38 14.35
CA GLU A 365 24.10 2.47 15.49
C GLU A 365 23.00 2.48 16.57
N TYR A 366 21.90 3.19 16.30
CA TYR A 366 20.93 3.56 17.33
C TYR A 366 19.90 2.49 17.73
N ILE A 367 19.68 1.44 16.93
CA ILE A 367 18.69 0.39 17.26
C ILE A 367 19.15 -0.98 16.72
N PRO A 368 20.08 -1.69 17.40
CA PRO A 368 20.71 -2.90 16.87
C PRO A 368 19.73 -3.99 16.41
N VAL A 369 18.72 -4.31 17.21
CA VAL A 369 17.75 -5.39 16.89
C VAL A 369 16.84 -5.03 15.70
N ILE A 370 16.47 -3.77 15.57
CA ILE A 370 15.69 -3.28 14.41
C ILE A 370 16.58 -3.24 13.18
N SER A 371 17.86 -2.88 13.35
CA SER A 371 18.83 -2.83 12.27
C SER A 371 18.98 -4.18 11.58
N GLU A 372 19.10 -5.29 12.31
CA GLU A 372 19.21 -6.63 11.75
C GLU A 372 17.96 -7.01 10.94
N TYR A 373 16.77 -6.83 11.53
CA TYR A 373 15.52 -7.07 10.83
C TYR A 373 15.40 -6.21 9.57
N MET A 374 15.69 -4.91 9.66
CA MET A 374 15.60 -4.00 8.53
C MET A 374 16.70 -4.25 7.48
N GLN A 375 17.89 -4.70 7.86
CA GLN A 375 18.92 -5.16 6.91
C GLN A 375 18.42 -6.34 6.08
N ASN A 376 17.66 -7.26 6.68
CA ASN A 376 17.01 -8.35 5.96
C ASN A 376 15.92 -7.83 5.01
N VAL A 377 15.08 -6.87 5.45
CA VAL A 377 14.09 -6.19 4.59
C VAL A 377 14.76 -5.49 3.41
N LEU A 378 15.98 -4.98 3.59
CA LEU A 378 16.76 -4.31 2.55
C LEU A 378 17.64 -5.26 1.72
N MET A 379 17.67 -6.56 2.05
CA MET A 379 18.58 -7.53 1.44
C MET A 379 20.06 -7.11 1.52
N ALA A 380 20.43 -6.37 2.54
CA ALA A 380 21.76 -5.78 2.63
C ALA A 380 22.27 -5.81 4.07
N PRO A 381 23.14 -6.76 4.42
CA PRO A 381 23.72 -6.84 5.76
C PRO A 381 24.64 -5.66 6.09
N THR A 382 25.07 -4.92 5.10
CA THR A 382 25.91 -3.73 5.26
C THR A 382 25.45 -2.57 4.38
N GLN A 383 25.76 -1.36 4.80
CA GLN A 383 25.50 -0.15 4.00
C GLN A 383 26.20 -0.22 2.62
N LYS A 384 27.40 -0.80 2.54
CA LYS A 384 28.12 -0.99 1.28
C LYS A 384 27.34 -1.88 0.33
N SER A 385 26.88 -3.05 0.78
CA SER A 385 26.09 -3.98 -0.03
C SER A 385 24.78 -3.37 -0.53
N TYR A 386 24.16 -2.49 0.25
CA TYR A 386 22.99 -1.74 -0.16
C TYR A 386 23.33 -0.75 -1.28
N LYS A 387 24.38 0.08 -1.11
CA LYS A 387 24.80 1.05 -2.09
C LYS A 387 25.13 0.40 -3.43
N GLU A 388 25.83 -0.74 -3.42
CA GLU A 388 26.11 -1.51 -4.64
C GLU A 388 24.85 -1.90 -5.40
N LYS A 389 23.80 -2.39 -4.69
CA LYS A 389 22.51 -2.73 -5.31
C LYS A 389 21.78 -1.50 -5.85
N LEU A 390 21.84 -0.39 -5.14
CA LEU A 390 21.20 0.85 -5.56
C LEU A 390 21.90 1.45 -6.78
N ASP A 391 23.22 1.47 -6.80
CA ASP A 391 24.02 1.97 -7.92
C ASP A 391 23.86 1.08 -9.16
N PHE A 392 23.73 -0.23 -8.99
CA PHE A 392 23.34 -1.11 -10.09
C PHE A 392 22.03 -0.63 -10.75
N LEU A 393 21.00 -0.35 -9.95
CA LEU A 393 19.71 0.11 -10.47
C LEU A 393 19.78 1.52 -11.07
N ARG A 394 20.57 2.43 -10.48
CA ARG A 394 20.78 3.79 -11.02
C ARG A 394 21.40 3.74 -12.42
N ASN A 395 22.41 2.89 -12.62
CA ASN A 395 23.18 2.80 -13.85
C ASN A 395 22.55 1.89 -14.91
N ALA A 396 21.56 1.07 -14.56
CA ALA A 396 20.88 0.18 -15.49
C ALA A 396 20.20 0.97 -16.62
N LYS A 397 20.36 0.48 -17.86
CA LYS A 397 19.60 0.96 -19.03
C LYS A 397 18.31 0.16 -19.14
N VAL A 398 17.20 0.82 -19.38
CA VAL A 398 15.85 0.25 -19.58
C VAL A 398 15.24 0.82 -20.85
#